data_044e88f131bb402990b85c0ef6dd94bd
#
_entry.id   044e88f131bb402990b85c0ef6dd94bd
#
_cell.length_a   1.000
_cell.length_b   1.000
_cell.length_c   1.000
_cell.angle_alpha   90.00
_cell.angle_beta   90.00
_cell.angle_gamma   90.00
#
_symmetry.space_group_name_H-M   'P 1'
#
loop_
_entity.id
_entity.type
_entity.pdbx_description
1 polymer ?
#
loop_
_entity_poly.entity_id
_entity_poly.type
_entity_poly.pdbx_seq_one_letter_code
_entity_poly.pdbx_strand_id
1 'polypeptide(L)'
;MRLILGDQLNASHSWFKDKDPNTLYLIAELRQETDYVVHHVQKVCAFFAGMQQFAQALDSAGFKVLHLTLDDTQAFSDLPQLLAHLIQQHQVQCFEYQLPDEYRLRQQLAQLCAQLSISSQSVSSEHFYLTDEELPRYFSQGKKHRMEAFYRKMRQRFAILMDDEGQPEGGQWNFDANNRNKLKAADLPGVPQPLLFTNDVSEILKRLEKHQIKTLGQAESSLLWPVNRQQAKELLDYFCHFCLPFFGTFQDAMTGQLKQQGNNRQWSLYHSRLSFALNSKIISPQLVVNTVLAHYRKQQEQLLCAKPRIDLAQVEGFIRQILGWREFVRGVYWLNMPEYASLNALAANRDLPSWFWTGQTKMKCMQQAIEQSLEFAYAHHIQRLMITGNFCLLTGINPDQVDAWYLGIYIDALEWVEMPNTRGMSQFADGGIVGSKAYAASGNYINKMSDYCGTCHYKVAKTTEKEACPPVSFLVPARHFHFSFCFGQILANKQASRVNNITRQITISRWHDIA
;
A
#
# COMPACT_ATOMS: atom_id res chain seq x y z
N MET A 1 15.06 -21.20 18.51
CA MET A 1 14.94 -20.83 17.08
C MET A 1 14.06 -19.58 16.97
N ARG A 2 14.46 -18.60 16.15
CA ARG A 2 13.72 -17.34 15.91
C ARG A 2 13.28 -17.27 14.46
N LEU A 3 11.98 -17.17 14.22
CA LEU A 3 11.41 -17.03 12.89
C LEU A 3 11.36 -15.56 12.48
N ILE A 4 11.81 -15.26 11.27
CA ILE A 4 11.71 -13.95 10.61
C ILE A 4 10.93 -14.16 9.31
N LEU A 5 9.77 -13.53 9.20
CA LEU A 5 8.95 -13.55 7.98
C LEU A 5 9.49 -12.57 6.92
N GLY A 6 9.08 -12.75 5.67
CA GLY A 6 9.55 -11.94 4.55
C GLY A 6 9.26 -10.44 4.66
N ASP A 7 8.28 -10.04 5.47
CA ASP A 7 7.96 -8.66 5.79
C ASP A 7 8.57 -8.14 7.11
N GLN A 8 9.50 -8.89 7.73
CA GLN A 8 10.08 -8.58 9.06
C GLN A 8 11.59 -8.30 9.00
N LEU A 9 12.05 -7.60 7.95
CA LEU A 9 13.47 -7.36 7.66
C LEU A 9 14.03 -6.17 8.43
N ASN A 10 13.69 -6.06 9.75
CA ASN A 10 14.08 -4.96 10.62
C ASN A 10 15.44 -5.21 11.29
N ALA A 11 16.53 -4.70 10.72
CA ALA A 11 17.87 -4.82 11.29
C ALA A 11 18.07 -4.07 12.64
N SER A 12 17.10 -3.24 13.05
CA SER A 12 17.16 -2.52 14.34
C SER A 12 16.37 -3.22 15.45
N HIS A 13 15.78 -4.39 15.19
CA HIS A 13 15.03 -5.16 16.17
C HIS A 13 15.93 -5.57 17.35
N SER A 14 15.37 -5.61 18.55
CA SER A 14 16.09 -5.96 19.78
C SER A 14 16.78 -7.33 19.75
N TRP A 15 16.27 -8.27 18.93
CA TRP A 15 16.89 -9.58 18.71
C TRP A 15 18.34 -9.52 18.22
N PHE A 16 18.75 -8.41 17.61
CA PHE A 16 20.08 -8.25 17.01
C PHE A 16 21.02 -7.37 17.85
N LYS A 17 20.61 -7.00 19.08
CA LYS A 17 21.49 -6.26 19.99
C LYS A 17 22.63 -7.10 20.52
N ASP A 18 22.28 -8.34 20.92
CA ASP A 18 23.21 -9.28 21.51
C ASP A 18 23.25 -10.56 20.70
N LYS A 19 24.47 -11.12 20.53
CA LYS A 19 24.66 -12.39 19.81
C LYS A 19 24.59 -13.55 20.78
N ASP A 20 23.66 -14.46 20.55
CA ASP A 20 23.58 -15.74 21.23
C ASP A 20 23.97 -16.87 20.25
N PRO A 21 25.09 -17.58 20.49
CA PRO A 21 25.52 -18.64 19.59
C PRO A 21 24.56 -19.86 19.56
N ASN A 22 23.64 -19.95 20.52
CA ASN A 22 22.64 -21.03 20.59
C ASN A 22 21.34 -20.65 19.85
N THR A 23 21.20 -19.44 19.36
CA THR A 23 20.03 -19.00 18.63
C THR A 23 20.22 -19.19 17.13
N LEU A 24 19.29 -19.92 16.51
CA LEU A 24 19.17 -20.08 15.05
C LEU A 24 18.06 -19.16 14.53
N TYR A 25 18.38 -18.29 13.57
CA TYR A 25 17.43 -17.43 12.88
C TYR A 25 16.98 -18.09 11.58
N LEU A 26 15.68 -18.29 11.42
CA LEU A 26 15.07 -18.92 10.25
C LEU A 26 14.43 -17.84 9.36
N ILE A 27 14.77 -17.83 8.09
CA ILE A 27 14.12 -17.09 7.02
C ILE A 27 13.81 -18.08 5.90
N ALA A 28 12.55 -18.20 5.46
CA ALA A 28 12.17 -19.21 4.48
C ALA A 28 11.22 -18.66 3.42
N GLU A 29 11.55 -18.92 2.14
CA GLU A 29 10.63 -18.80 1.03
C GLU A 29 9.64 -19.96 1.07
N LEU A 30 8.35 -19.71 0.88
CA LEU A 30 7.31 -20.73 0.92
C LEU A 30 6.30 -20.55 -0.22
N ARG A 31 5.92 -21.66 -0.82
CA ARG A 31 4.86 -21.68 -1.85
C ARG A 31 3.53 -21.16 -1.30
N GLN A 32 3.20 -21.42 -0.06
CA GLN A 32 2.04 -20.87 0.63
C GLN A 32 1.91 -19.35 0.45
N GLU A 33 3.03 -18.62 0.48
CA GLU A 33 3.04 -17.15 0.39
C GLU A 33 3.00 -16.63 -1.05
N THR A 34 3.19 -17.49 -2.04
CA THR A 34 3.11 -17.12 -3.47
C THR A 34 1.77 -17.49 -4.12
N ASP A 35 1.01 -18.40 -3.51
CA ASP A 35 -0.15 -19.03 -4.16
C ASP A 35 -1.51 -18.55 -3.63
N TYR A 36 -1.59 -17.85 -2.48
CA TYR A 36 -2.88 -17.43 -1.91
C TYR A 36 -3.58 -16.31 -2.70
N VAL A 37 -2.81 -15.49 -3.43
CA VAL A 37 -3.26 -14.64 -4.55
C VAL A 37 -2.20 -14.66 -5.65
N VAL A 38 -2.58 -14.31 -6.88
CA VAL A 38 -1.60 -14.18 -7.97
C VAL A 38 -0.84 -12.87 -7.79
N HIS A 39 0.42 -12.96 -7.37
CA HIS A 39 1.27 -11.80 -7.12
C HIS A 39 1.97 -11.28 -8.37
N HIS A 40 2.27 -9.99 -8.38
CA HIS A 40 3.16 -9.40 -9.38
C HIS A 40 4.57 -9.99 -9.24
N VAL A 41 5.19 -10.38 -10.37
CA VAL A 41 6.51 -11.01 -10.37
C VAL A 41 7.57 -10.16 -9.66
N GLN A 42 7.57 -8.83 -9.86
CA GLN A 42 8.50 -7.93 -9.15
C GLN A 42 8.28 -7.92 -7.64
N LYS A 43 7.04 -8.11 -7.16
CA LYS A 43 6.75 -8.21 -5.73
C LYS A 43 7.40 -9.46 -5.13
N VAL A 44 7.21 -10.62 -5.76
CA VAL A 44 7.83 -11.87 -5.30
C VAL A 44 9.36 -11.75 -5.31
N CYS A 45 9.92 -11.23 -6.42
CA CYS A 45 11.36 -10.98 -6.53
C CYS A 45 11.89 -10.03 -5.44
N ALA A 46 11.16 -8.95 -5.13
CA ALA A 46 11.58 -7.99 -4.12
C ALA A 46 11.60 -8.58 -2.70
N PHE A 47 10.58 -9.38 -2.35
CA PHE A 47 10.56 -10.08 -1.06
C PHE A 47 11.68 -11.11 -0.96
N PHE A 48 11.86 -11.96 -1.96
CA PHE A 48 12.90 -13.01 -1.93
C PHE A 48 14.31 -12.41 -1.95
N ALA A 49 14.56 -11.37 -2.76
CA ALA A 49 15.83 -10.65 -2.75
C ALA A 49 16.08 -9.95 -1.40
N GLY A 50 15.05 -9.34 -0.82
CA GLY A 50 15.14 -8.72 0.51
C GLY A 50 15.46 -9.74 1.61
N MET A 51 14.78 -10.88 1.61
CA MET A 51 15.03 -12.00 2.54
C MET A 51 16.47 -12.53 2.40
N GLN A 52 16.92 -12.77 1.17
CA GLN A 52 18.29 -13.24 0.89
C GLN A 52 19.33 -12.25 1.37
N GLN A 53 19.18 -10.95 1.04
CA GLN A 53 20.15 -9.94 1.46
C GLN A 53 20.13 -9.71 2.98
N PHE A 54 18.97 -9.81 3.62
CA PHE A 54 18.86 -9.71 5.06
C PHE A 54 19.53 -10.90 5.77
N ALA A 55 19.33 -12.13 5.26
CA ALA A 55 19.99 -13.34 5.74
C ALA A 55 21.52 -13.22 5.63
N GLN A 56 22.02 -12.77 4.47
CA GLN A 56 23.45 -12.55 4.24
C GLN A 56 24.03 -11.49 5.18
N ALA A 57 23.29 -10.41 5.44
CA ALA A 57 23.72 -9.35 6.36
C ALA A 57 23.80 -9.85 7.80
N LEU A 58 22.85 -10.67 8.24
CA LEU A 58 22.87 -11.29 9.58
C LEU A 58 24.02 -12.28 9.72
N ASP A 59 24.24 -13.15 8.73
CA ASP A 59 25.33 -14.11 8.71
C ASP A 59 26.69 -13.39 8.75
N SER A 60 26.89 -12.40 7.90
CA SER A 60 28.10 -11.53 7.89
C SER A 60 28.31 -10.80 9.22
N ALA A 61 27.24 -10.50 9.94
CA ALA A 61 27.30 -9.93 11.28
C ALA A 61 27.58 -11.00 12.36
N GLY A 62 27.67 -12.29 12.01
CA GLY A 62 28.01 -13.41 12.90
C GLY A 62 26.83 -14.01 13.65
N PHE A 63 25.60 -13.86 13.15
CA PHE A 63 24.44 -14.60 13.61
C PHE A 63 24.33 -15.95 12.89
N LYS A 64 23.82 -16.98 13.54
CA LYS A 64 23.51 -18.25 12.87
C LYS A 64 22.19 -18.11 12.11
N VAL A 65 22.24 -18.14 10.79
CA VAL A 65 21.06 -17.98 9.93
C VAL A 65 20.83 -19.23 9.09
N LEU A 66 19.61 -19.69 9.06
CA LEU A 66 19.11 -20.69 8.13
C LEU A 66 18.19 -19.96 7.13
N HIS A 67 18.68 -19.71 5.93
CA HIS A 67 17.90 -19.18 4.82
C HIS A 67 17.52 -20.32 3.88
N LEU A 68 16.23 -20.58 3.74
CA LEU A 68 15.67 -21.62 2.89
C LEU A 68 14.95 -20.99 1.70
N THR A 69 15.28 -21.48 0.52
CA THR A 69 14.64 -21.07 -0.74
C THR A 69 13.47 -21.99 -1.07
N LEU A 70 12.71 -21.69 -2.13
CA LEU A 70 11.66 -22.58 -2.64
C LEU A 70 12.20 -23.98 -2.98
N ASP A 71 13.47 -24.10 -3.37
CA ASP A 71 14.10 -25.39 -3.64
C ASP A 71 14.21 -26.25 -2.38
N ASP A 72 14.46 -25.63 -1.24
CA ASP A 72 14.61 -26.29 0.06
C ASP A 72 13.25 -26.59 0.70
N THR A 73 12.25 -25.77 0.40
CA THR A 73 10.93 -25.86 1.06
C THR A 73 9.87 -26.61 0.26
N GLN A 74 10.18 -27.09 -0.94
CA GLN A 74 9.22 -27.70 -1.87
C GLN A 74 8.46 -28.92 -1.31
N ALA A 75 9.02 -29.59 -0.31
CA ALA A 75 8.40 -30.76 0.33
C ALA A 75 7.32 -30.37 1.37
N PHE A 76 7.22 -29.09 1.74
CA PHE A 76 6.31 -28.62 2.77
C PHE A 76 5.13 -27.86 2.16
N SER A 77 3.92 -28.23 2.57
CA SER A 77 2.70 -27.56 2.07
C SER A 77 2.50 -26.16 2.67
N ASP A 78 2.96 -25.96 3.90
CA ASP A 78 2.74 -24.74 4.67
C ASP A 78 3.83 -24.46 5.72
N LEU A 79 3.78 -23.28 6.31
CA LEU A 79 4.71 -22.84 7.34
C LEU A 79 4.70 -23.72 8.60
N PRO A 80 3.55 -24.16 9.16
CA PRO A 80 3.53 -25.09 10.28
C PRO A 80 4.28 -26.39 10.05
N GLN A 81 4.12 -27.03 8.89
CA GLN A 81 4.83 -28.28 8.57
C GLN A 81 6.35 -28.05 8.52
N LEU A 82 6.80 -26.98 7.86
CA LEU A 82 8.21 -26.62 7.83
C LEU A 82 8.75 -26.41 9.25
N LEU A 83 8.05 -25.62 10.06
CA LEU A 83 8.48 -25.32 11.44
C LEU A 83 8.52 -26.56 12.32
N ALA A 84 7.51 -27.43 12.26
CA ALA A 84 7.49 -28.69 13.02
C ALA A 84 8.68 -29.59 12.66
N HIS A 85 9.00 -29.70 11.36
CA HIS A 85 10.16 -30.46 10.88
C HIS A 85 11.47 -29.87 11.40
N LEU A 86 11.68 -28.54 11.25
CA LEU A 86 12.91 -27.88 11.68
C LEU A 86 13.09 -27.89 13.21
N ILE A 87 12.00 -27.74 13.98
CA ILE A 87 12.03 -27.86 15.44
C ILE A 87 12.55 -29.22 15.87
N GLN A 88 12.08 -30.29 15.24
CA GLN A 88 12.55 -31.63 15.51
C GLN A 88 13.99 -31.85 15.04
N GLN A 89 14.33 -31.47 13.81
CA GLN A 89 15.64 -31.63 13.19
C GLN A 89 16.75 -30.94 13.97
N HIS A 90 16.51 -29.72 14.44
CA HIS A 90 17.47 -28.91 15.18
C HIS A 90 17.34 -29.05 16.71
N GLN A 91 16.50 -29.95 17.21
CA GLN A 91 16.25 -30.17 18.64
C GLN A 91 15.96 -28.87 19.40
N VAL A 92 15.12 -28.01 18.80
CA VAL A 92 14.79 -26.70 19.33
C VAL A 92 14.11 -26.80 20.69
N GLN A 93 14.60 -26.07 21.69
CA GLN A 93 14.03 -26.03 23.05
C GLN A 93 13.05 -24.87 23.24
N CYS A 94 13.25 -23.78 22.48
CA CYS A 94 12.40 -22.60 22.53
C CYS A 94 12.19 -22.06 21.11
N PHE A 95 10.93 -21.81 20.75
CA PHE A 95 10.55 -21.19 19.48
C PHE A 95 10.06 -19.78 19.72
N GLU A 96 10.67 -18.81 19.04
CA GLU A 96 10.26 -17.39 19.11
C GLU A 96 9.93 -16.86 17.71
N TYR A 97 8.93 -15.99 17.64
CA TYR A 97 8.56 -15.31 16.40
C TYR A 97 8.10 -13.87 16.66
N GLN A 98 8.32 -12.98 15.70
CA GLN A 98 7.71 -11.66 15.72
C GLN A 98 6.24 -11.78 15.31
N LEU A 99 5.34 -11.08 16.00
CA LEU A 99 3.91 -11.06 15.66
C LEU A 99 3.70 -10.67 14.20
N PRO A 100 3.10 -11.54 13.36
CA PRO A 100 2.77 -11.18 12.00
C PRO A 100 1.79 -9.99 11.92
N ASP A 101 1.91 -9.19 10.88
CA ASP A 101 0.96 -8.11 10.60
C ASP A 101 -0.22 -8.57 9.72
N GLU A 102 -0.30 -9.85 9.42
CA GLU A 102 -1.38 -10.49 8.69
C GLU A 102 -2.17 -11.43 9.62
N TYR A 103 -3.50 -11.33 9.60
CA TYR A 103 -4.37 -12.10 10.49
C TYR A 103 -4.22 -13.61 10.27
N ARG A 104 -4.19 -14.07 9.02
CA ARG A 104 -4.03 -15.48 8.64
C ARG A 104 -2.77 -16.10 9.26
N LEU A 105 -1.62 -15.46 9.08
CA LEU A 105 -0.35 -15.93 9.62
C LEU A 105 -0.31 -15.87 11.15
N ARG A 106 -0.91 -14.84 11.74
CA ARG A 106 -1.00 -14.73 13.21
C ARG A 106 -1.78 -15.90 13.80
N GLN A 107 -2.92 -16.26 13.20
CA GLN A 107 -3.72 -17.41 13.62
C GLN A 107 -2.97 -18.73 13.39
N GLN A 108 -2.32 -18.89 12.24
CA GLN A 108 -1.56 -20.10 11.90
C GLN A 108 -0.43 -20.37 12.90
N LEU A 109 0.36 -19.34 13.24
CA LEU A 109 1.45 -19.47 14.22
C LEU A 109 0.92 -19.69 15.65
N ALA A 110 -0.16 -19.03 16.05
CA ALA A 110 -0.78 -19.25 17.36
C ALA A 110 -1.29 -20.70 17.51
N GLN A 111 -1.92 -21.25 16.48
CA GLN A 111 -2.40 -22.63 16.45
C GLN A 111 -1.23 -23.62 16.50
N LEU A 112 -0.15 -23.39 15.75
CA LEU A 112 1.05 -24.21 15.83
C LEU A 112 1.63 -24.20 17.26
N CYS A 113 1.84 -23.00 17.83
CA CYS A 113 2.42 -22.85 19.17
C CYS A 113 1.60 -23.57 20.26
N ALA A 114 0.26 -23.59 20.13
CA ALA A 114 -0.60 -24.32 21.05
C ALA A 114 -0.43 -25.87 20.99
N GLN A 115 0.16 -26.38 19.91
CA GLN A 115 0.41 -27.82 19.70
C GLN A 115 1.85 -28.25 20.01
N LEU A 116 2.77 -27.27 20.15
CA LEU A 116 4.18 -27.58 20.43
C LEU A 116 4.38 -28.05 21.88
N SER A 117 5.23 -29.06 22.04
CA SER A 117 5.66 -29.55 23.36
C SER A 117 6.82 -28.75 23.97
N ILE A 118 7.35 -27.76 23.24
CA ILE A 118 8.44 -26.89 23.66
C ILE A 118 7.89 -25.50 24.03
N SER A 119 8.70 -24.71 24.73
CA SER A 119 8.31 -23.31 24.99
C SER A 119 8.22 -22.51 23.70
N SER A 120 7.22 -21.65 23.59
CA SER A 120 7.05 -20.73 22.46
C SER A 120 6.68 -19.33 22.94
N GLN A 121 7.19 -18.31 22.25
CA GLN A 121 6.94 -16.91 22.58
C GLN A 121 6.78 -16.05 21.32
N SER A 122 5.77 -15.17 21.32
CA SER A 122 5.66 -14.10 20.34
C SER A 122 6.20 -12.80 20.92
N VAL A 123 6.85 -11.99 20.06
CA VAL A 123 7.36 -10.66 20.42
C VAL A 123 6.83 -9.60 19.44
N SER A 124 6.87 -8.33 19.86
CA SER A 124 6.55 -7.22 18.96
C SER A 124 7.54 -7.12 17.79
N SER A 125 7.09 -6.67 16.63
CA SER A 125 7.97 -6.36 15.49
C SER A 125 8.82 -5.10 15.69
N GLU A 126 8.56 -4.30 16.73
CA GLU A 126 9.24 -3.04 17.06
C GLU A 126 9.26 -2.03 15.90
N HIS A 127 8.26 -2.09 15.04
CA HIS A 127 8.27 -1.33 13.80
C HIS A 127 7.35 -0.10 13.83
N PHE A 128 6.16 -0.25 14.42
CA PHE A 128 5.13 0.78 14.40
C PHE A 128 5.30 1.81 15.52
N TYR A 129 4.60 2.93 15.41
CA TYR A 129 4.53 3.94 16.48
C TYR A 129 3.70 3.46 17.67
N LEU A 130 2.65 2.69 17.41
CA LEU A 130 1.82 2.08 18.45
C LEU A 130 2.12 0.58 18.54
N THR A 131 2.19 0.05 19.75
CA THR A 131 2.20 -1.41 19.97
C THR A 131 0.79 -2.00 19.80
N ASP A 132 0.70 -3.31 19.66
CA ASP A 132 -0.61 -3.99 19.54
C ASP A 132 -1.49 -3.75 20.77
N GLU A 133 -0.89 -3.73 21.96
CA GLU A 133 -1.57 -3.50 23.24
C GLU A 133 -2.09 -2.07 23.38
N GLU A 134 -1.54 -1.13 22.62
CA GLU A 134 -1.97 0.26 22.64
C GLU A 134 -3.13 0.55 21.67
N LEU A 135 -3.32 -0.27 20.63
CA LEU A 135 -4.35 -0.05 19.61
C LEU A 135 -5.76 0.11 20.22
N PRO A 136 -6.20 -0.70 21.23
CA PRO A 136 -7.53 -0.57 21.83
C PRO A 136 -7.76 0.77 22.55
N ARG A 137 -6.71 1.53 22.87
CA ARG A 137 -6.84 2.88 23.47
C ARG A 137 -7.28 3.93 22.45
N TYR A 138 -7.05 3.68 21.17
CA TYR A 138 -7.35 4.61 20.07
C TYR A 138 -8.50 4.14 19.21
N PHE A 139 -8.74 2.83 19.13
CA PHE A 139 -9.71 2.21 18.24
C PHE A 139 -10.66 1.29 19.03
N SER A 140 -11.87 1.14 18.51
CA SER A 140 -12.87 0.22 19.04
C SER A 140 -13.53 -0.52 17.88
N GLN A 141 -13.79 -1.81 18.07
CA GLN A 141 -14.41 -2.67 17.06
C GLN A 141 -15.73 -2.08 16.55
N GLY A 142 -15.91 -2.08 15.22
CA GLY A 142 -17.13 -1.60 14.55
C GLY A 142 -17.41 -0.10 14.66
N LYS A 143 -16.55 0.69 15.34
CA LYS A 143 -16.74 2.12 15.48
C LYS A 143 -16.09 2.89 14.33
N LYS A 144 -16.75 3.99 13.94
CA LYS A 144 -16.18 4.96 13.00
C LYS A 144 -15.20 5.86 13.71
N HIS A 145 -13.99 5.90 13.22
CA HIS A 145 -12.93 6.77 13.72
C HIS A 145 -12.59 7.83 12.68
N ARG A 146 -12.18 9.01 13.12
CA ARG A 146 -11.70 10.07 12.23
C ARG A 146 -10.18 10.09 12.24
N MET A 147 -9.56 9.82 11.09
CA MET A 147 -8.11 9.84 10.93
C MET A 147 -7.49 11.16 11.39
N GLU A 148 -8.10 12.29 11.07
CA GLU A 148 -7.62 13.61 11.50
C GLU A 148 -7.54 13.74 13.04
N ALA A 149 -8.54 13.25 13.78
CA ALA A 149 -8.54 13.27 15.24
C ALA A 149 -7.46 12.34 15.82
N PHE A 150 -7.28 11.17 15.22
CA PHE A 150 -6.21 10.23 15.56
C PHE A 150 -4.83 10.85 15.31
N TYR A 151 -4.61 11.45 14.12
CA TYR A 151 -3.36 12.08 13.74
C TYR A 151 -2.93 13.20 14.70
N ARG A 152 -3.87 14.05 15.13
CA ARG A 152 -3.60 15.10 16.13
C ARG A 152 -3.08 14.51 17.45
N LYS A 153 -3.72 13.43 17.95
CA LYS A 153 -3.25 12.72 19.14
C LYS A 153 -1.85 12.14 18.96
N MET A 154 -1.56 11.59 17.79
CA MET A 154 -0.24 11.04 17.48
C MET A 154 0.83 12.14 17.41
N ARG A 155 0.54 13.29 16.79
CA ARG A 155 1.45 14.45 16.76
C ARG A 155 1.78 14.94 18.17
N GLN A 156 0.75 15.10 19.01
CA GLN A 156 0.93 15.50 20.41
C GLN A 156 1.74 14.49 21.21
N ARG A 157 1.41 13.20 21.09
CA ARG A 157 2.10 12.13 21.84
C ARG A 157 3.60 12.05 21.51
N PHE A 158 3.97 12.19 20.24
CA PHE A 158 5.34 12.03 19.77
C PHE A 158 6.06 13.36 19.51
N ALA A 159 5.45 14.49 19.88
CA ALA A 159 5.96 15.85 19.71
C ALA A 159 6.42 16.14 18.25
N ILE A 160 5.66 15.63 17.24
CA ILE A 160 6.00 15.76 15.83
C ILE A 160 5.29 16.99 15.24
N LEU A 161 6.05 17.96 14.71
CA LEU A 161 5.57 19.25 14.19
C LEU A 161 4.73 20.01 15.24
N MET A 162 5.17 19.96 16.49
CA MET A 162 4.62 20.73 17.62
C MET A 162 5.63 21.79 18.04
N ASP A 163 5.11 22.93 18.49
CA ASP A 163 5.94 23.95 19.15
C ASP A 163 6.14 23.64 20.63
N ASP A 164 6.91 24.49 21.32
CA ASP A 164 7.23 24.33 22.74
C ASP A 164 6.01 24.50 23.66
N GLU A 165 4.93 25.13 23.15
CA GLU A 165 3.66 25.33 23.86
C GLU A 165 2.68 24.18 23.64
N GLY A 166 3.08 23.16 22.86
CA GLY A 166 2.24 22.00 22.52
C GLY A 166 1.15 22.31 21.49
N GLN A 167 1.30 23.41 20.72
CA GLN A 167 0.45 23.74 19.60
C GLN A 167 1.04 23.20 18.28
N PRO A 168 0.23 23.02 17.22
CA PRO A 168 0.75 22.59 15.93
C PRO A 168 1.64 23.68 15.31
N GLU A 169 2.82 23.30 14.86
CA GLU A 169 3.73 24.18 14.14
C GLU A 169 3.02 24.85 12.96
N GLY A 170 3.20 26.15 12.81
CA GLY A 170 2.50 26.98 11.80
C GLY A 170 1.02 27.26 12.12
N GLY A 171 0.55 26.95 13.36
CA GLY A 171 -0.81 27.27 13.84
C GLY A 171 -1.92 26.42 13.24
N GLN A 172 -1.59 25.40 12.44
CA GLN A 172 -2.58 24.55 11.74
C GLN A 172 -2.26 23.06 11.88
N TRP A 173 -3.31 22.24 12.01
CA TRP A 173 -3.18 20.80 12.10
C TRP A 173 -2.93 20.11 10.75
N ASN A 174 -3.37 20.72 9.64
CA ASN A 174 -3.10 20.24 8.28
C ASN A 174 -3.03 21.41 7.29
N PHE A 175 -2.37 21.18 6.17
CA PHE A 175 -2.16 22.16 5.10
C PHE A 175 -2.74 21.69 3.77
N ASP A 176 -3.80 20.89 3.77
CA ASP A 176 -4.45 20.34 2.57
C ASP A 176 -4.89 21.41 1.57
N ALA A 177 -5.25 22.60 2.05
CA ALA A 177 -5.66 23.72 1.20
C ALA A 177 -4.53 24.22 0.28
N ASN A 178 -3.27 24.03 0.67
CA ASN A 178 -2.08 24.46 -0.07
C ASN A 178 -1.58 23.39 -1.05
N ASN A 179 -2.10 22.17 -0.92
CA ASN A 179 -1.65 20.98 -1.63
C ASN A 179 -2.65 20.54 -2.73
N ARG A 180 -2.36 19.44 -3.45
CA ARG A 180 -3.23 18.78 -4.45
C ARG A 180 -3.47 19.61 -5.71
N ASN A 181 -2.42 20.23 -6.22
CA ASN A 181 -2.47 20.97 -7.48
C ASN A 181 -2.33 20.02 -8.69
N LYS A 182 -2.89 20.46 -9.84
CA LYS A 182 -2.67 19.80 -11.13
C LYS A 182 -1.26 20.12 -11.65
N LEU A 183 -0.59 19.13 -12.26
CA LEU A 183 0.59 19.37 -13.10
C LEU A 183 0.19 20.12 -14.37
N LYS A 184 0.85 21.26 -14.64
CA LYS A 184 0.74 22.01 -15.89
C LYS A 184 1.90 21.67 -16.80
N ALA A 185 1.81 22.00 -18.09
CA ALA A 185 2.90 21.75 -19.04
C ALA A 185 4.22 22.38 -18.60
N ALA A 186 4.18 23.55 -17.94
CA ALA A 186 5.37 24.22 -17.40
C ALA A 186 6.02 23.50 -16.23
N ASP A 187 5.29 22.63 -15.52
CA ASP A 187 5.79 21.89 -14.35
C ASP A 187 6.49 20.57 -14.77
N LEU A 188 6.16 20.02 -15.95
CA LEU A 188 6.66 18.74 -16.42
C LEU A 188 8.20 18.62 -16.50
N PRO A 189 8.95 19.63 -16.95
CA PRO A 189 10.41 19.58 -16.96
C PRO A 189 11.03 19.42 -15.58
N GLY A 190 10.35 19.96 -14.53
CA GLY A 190 10.81 19.92 -13.14
C GLY A 190 10.60 18.57 -12.44
N VAL A 191 9.83 17.64 -13.01
CA VAL A 191 9.63 16.30 -12.43
C VAL A 191 10.95 15.54 -12.45
N PRO A 192 11.43 15.04 -11.28
CA PRO A 192 12.74 14.40 -11.20
C PRO A 192 12.76 13.02 -11.88
N GLN A 193 13.95 12.61 -12.32
CA GLN A 193 14.18 11.22 -12.73
C GLN A 193 14.04 10.31 -11.52
N PRO A 194 13.33 9.16 -11.60
CA PRO A 194 13.26 8.26 -10.47
C PRO A 194 14.64 7.66 -10.15
N LEU A 195 15.01 7.62 -8.87
CA LEU A 195 16.13 6.78 -8.45
C LEU A 195 15.73 5.31 -8.59
N LEU A 196 16.46 4.58 -9.42
CA LEU A 196 16.25 3.16 -9.68
C LEU A 196 17.46 2.36 -9.20
N PHE A 197 17.20 1.12 -8.77
CA PHE A 197 18.24 0.19 -8.37
C PHE A 197 18.42 -0.90 -9.45
N THR A 198 19.52 -1.64 -9.35
CA THR A 198 19.87 -2.71 -10.29
C THR A 198 20.17 -4.00 -9.52
N ASN A 199 19.17 -4.48 -8.77
CA ASN A 199 19.31 -5.73 -8.02
C ASN A 199 19.14 -6.92 -8.96
N ASP A 200 20.15 -7.77 -9.10
CA ASP A 200 20.06 -8.99 -9.90
C ASP A 200 19.11 -9.99 -9.24
N VAL A 201 18.06 -10.36 -9.94
CA VAL A 201 17.04 -11.34 -9.54
C VAL A 201 16.94 -12.53 -10.49
N SER A 202 17.96 -12.72 -11.35
CA SER A 202 17.97 -13.77 -12.38
C SER A 202 17.74 -15.16 -11.79
N GLU A 203 18.41 -15.48 -10.67
CA GLU A 203 18.27 -16.79 -10.02
C GLU A 203 16.90 -16.97 -9.36
N ILE A 204 16.31 -15.86 -8.86
CA ILE A 204 14.95 -15.88 -8.30
C ILE A 204 13.95 -16.16 -9.43
N LEU A 205 14.07 -15.49 -10.57
CA LEU A 205 13.19 -15.71 -11.73
C LEU A 205 13.27 -17.15 -12.24
N LYS A 206 14.47 -17.73 -12.37
CA LYS A 206 14.65 -19.16 -12.71
C LYS A 206 13.98 -20.09 -11.68
N ARG A 207 14.08 -19.77 -10.41
CA ARG A 207 13.46 -20.55 -9.32
C ARG A 207 11.94 -20.47 -9.39
N LEU A 208 11.37 -19.28 -9.66
CA LEU A 208 9.92 -19.11 -9.85
C LEU A 208 9.41 -19.93 -11.03
N GLU A 209 10.16 -19.93 -12.16
CA GLU A 209 9.83 -20.75 -13.34
C GLU A 209 9.92 -22.24 -13.03
N LYS A 210 11.01 -22.70 -12.40
CA LYS A 210 11.23 -24.09 -11.98
C LYS A 210 10.06 -24.61 -11.14
N HIS A 211 9.59 -23.82 -10.18
CA HIS A 211 8.49 -24.17 -9.29
C HIS A 211 7.10 -23.84 -9.85
N GLN A 212 7.02 -23.35 -11.11
CA GLN A 212 5.77 -23.00 -11.78
C GLN A 212 4.90 -22.03 -10.96
N ILE A 213 5.53 -21.06 -10.30
CA ILE A 213 4.81 -20.03 -9.53
C ILE A 213 4.07 -19.12 -10.50
N LYS A 214 2.75 -19.04 -10.34
CA LYS A 214 1.91 -18.14 -11.15
C LYS A 214 2.12 -16.70 -10.73
N THR A 215 2.48 -15.86 -11.68
CA THR A 215 2.67 -14.42 -11.44
C THR A 215 1.99 -13.59 -12.50
N LEU A 216 1.84 -12.29 -12.23
CA LEU A 216 1.34 -11.31 -13.18
C LEU A 216 2.37 -10.18 -13.38
N GLY A 217 2.13 -9.31 -14.37
CA GLY A 217 3.04 -8.22 -14.70
C GLY A 217 4.30 -8.65 -15.41
N GLN A 218 5.31 -7.80 -15.38
CA GLN A 218 6.59 -8.00 -16.07
C GLN A 218 7.76 -7.81 -15.10
N ALA A 219 8.82 -8.58 -15.28
CA ALA A 219 10.09 -8.38 -14.60
C ALA A 219 11.25 -8.58 -15.57
N GLU A 220 12.27 -7.75 -15.41
CA GLU A 220 13.59 -7.96 -15.98
C GLU A 220 14.48 -8.62 -14.92
N SER A 221 15.66 -9.11 -15.34
CA SER A 221 16.66 -9.65 -14.41
C SER A 221 17.17 -8.60 -13.40
N SER A 222 17.02 -7.33 -13.73
CA SER A 222 17.39 -6.20 -12.87
C SER A 222 16.16 -5.60 -12.21
N LEU A 223 15.98 -5.86 -10.90
CA LEU A 223 14.88 -5.30 -10.12
C LEU A 223 15.19 -3.86 -9.69
N LEU A 224 14.26 -2.95 -10.01
CA LEU A 224 14.42 -1.51 -9.79
C LEU A 224 14.09 -1.01 -8.35
N TRP A 225 13.56 -1.87 -7.50
CA TRP A 225 13.13 -1.55 -6.14
C TRP A 225 14.23 -1.74 -5.10
N PRO A 226 14.26 -0.96 -4.01
CA PRO A 226 15.20 -1.17 -2.92
C PRO A 226 14.91 -2.48 -2.18
N VAL A 227 15.90 -3.33 -1.99
CA VAL A 227 15.78 -4.63 -1.30
C VAL A 227 16.60 -4.72 -0.01
N ASN A 228 17.33 -3.68 0.34
CA ASN A 228 18.12 -3.62 1.58
C ASN A 228 18.06 -2.22 2.23
N ARG A 229 18.56 -2.14 3.47
CA ARG A 229 18.51 -0.93 4.29
C ARG A 229 19.29 0.24 3.69
N GLN A 230 20.42 -0.03 3.03
CA GLN A 230 21.23 1.02 2.40
C GLN A 230 20.45 1.65 1.25
N GLN A 231 19.95 0.86 0.31
CA GLN A 231 19.16 1.34 -0.82
C GLN A 231 17.89 2.08 -0.37
N ALA A 232 17.23 1.58 0.69
CA ALA A 232 16.06 2.26 1.25
C ALA A 232 16.39 3.62 1.86
N LYS A 233 17.56 3.79 2.49
CA LYS A 233 18.06 5.09 2.98
C LYS A 233 18.45 6.02 1.83
N GLU A 234 19.08 5.50 0.79
CA GLU A 234 19.42 6.27 -0.41
C GLU A 234 18.15 6.80 -1.11
N LEU A 235 17.10 5.96 -1.20
CA LEU A 235 15.80 6.38 -1.72
C LEU A 235 15.13 7.43 -0.84
N LEU A 236 15.24 7.32 0.48
CA LEU A 236 14.72 8.31 1.43
C LEU A 236 15.45 9.65 1.29
N ASP A 237 16.76 9.62 1.20
CA ASP A 237 17.58 10.83 0.99
C ASP A 237 17.28 11.49 -0.35
N TYR A 238 17.19 10.70 -1.42
CA TYR A 238 16.75 11.15 -2.74
C TYR A 238 15.35 11.82 -2.67
N PHE A 239 14.40 11.19 -1.99
CA PHE A 239 13.06 11.76 -1.80
C PHE A 239 13.12 13.12 -1.10
N CYS A 240 13.87 13.23 -0.01
CA CYS A 240 14.01 14.48 0.75
C CYS A 240 14.59 15.62 -0.09
N HIS A 241 15.54 15.33 -0.97
CA HIS A 241 16.19 16.35 -1.80
C HIS A 241 15.37 16.75 -3.03
N PHE A 242 14.79 15.80 -3.74
CA PHE A 242 14.24 16.03 -5.07
C PHE A 242 12.70 16.00 -5.14
N CYS A 243 12.04 15.25 -4.26
CA CYS A 243 10.60 15.05 -4.33
C CYS A 243 9.83 15.81 -3.23
N LEU A 244 10.31 15.77 -2.00
CA LEU A 244 9.64 16.36 -0.85
C LEU A 244 9.29 17.85 -1.02
N PRO A 245 10.13 18.71 -1.66
CA PRO A 245 9.77 20.11 -1.88
C PRO A 245 8.47 20.34 -2.68
N PHE A 246 8.01 19.32 -3.41
CA PHE A 246 6.82 19.39 -4.26
C PHE A 246 5.80 18.28 -3.96
N PHE A 247 6.07 17.43 -2.98
CA PHE A 247 5.26 16.25 -2.67
C PHE A 247 3.79 16.61 -2.43
N GLY A 248 3.51 17.47 -1.47
CA GLY A 248 2.14 17.87 -1.16
C GLY A 248 1.49 18.64 -2.31
N THR A 249 2.25 19.53 -2.94
CA THR A 249 1.77 20.33 -4.09
C THR A 249 1.20 19.43 -5.19
N PHE A 250 1.86 18.33 -5.53
CA PHE A 250 1.48 17.45 -6.64
C PHE A 250 1.06 16.04 -6.23
N GLN A 251 0.74 15.80 -4.95
CA GLN A 251 0.41 14.46 -4.44
C GLN A 251 -0.77 13.78 -5.13
N ASP A 252 -1.70 14.57 -5.70
CA ASP A 252 -2.88 14.05 -6.41
C ASP A 252 -2.71 14.11 -7.95
N ALA A 253 -1.61 14.65 -8.45
CA ALA A 253 -1.41 14.88 -9.87
C ALA A 253 -1.12 13.57 -10.62
N MET A 254 -1.61 13.48 -11.85
CA MET A 254 -1.40 12.37 -12.77
C MET A 254 -1.11 12.90 -14.17
N THR A 255 -0.24 12.23 -14.94
CA THR A 255 0.07 12.61 -16.32
C THR A 255 0.43 11.39 -17.17
N GLY A 256 0.15 11.45 -18.45
CA GLY A 256 0.59 10.52 -19.47
C GLY A 256 1.71 11.08 -20.37
N GLN A 257 2.17 12.31 -20.12
CA GLN A 257 3.09 13.02 -21.03
C GLN A 257 4.59 12.77 -20.75
N LEU A 258 4.92 12.12 -19.61
CA LEU A 258 6.30 11.87 -19.21
C LEU A 258 6.77 10.43 -19.52
N LYS A 259 6.03 9.69 -20.36
CA LYS A 259 6.42 8.37 -20.85
C LYS A 259 7.18 8.54 -22.17
N GLN A 260 8.50 8.65 -22.10
CA GLN A 260 9.39 8.64 -23.25
C GLN A 260 10.24 7.38 -23.23
N GLN A 261 10.69 6.91 -24.39
CA GLN A 261 11.56 5.74 -24.49
C GLN A 261 12.85 5.98 -23.69
N GLY A 262 13.14 5.11 -22.72
CA GLY A 262 14.27 5.21 -21.80
C GLY A 262 14.15 6.30 -20.71
N ASN A 263 13.01 7.02 -20.64
CA ASN A 263 12.79 8.10 -19.67
C ASN A 263 11.33 8.18 -19.23
N ASN A 264 10.90 7.18 -18.47
CA ASN A 264 9.55 7.15 -17.92
C ASN A 264 9.54 7.72 -16.48
N ARG A 265 9.04 8.96 -16.32
CA ARG A 265 8.93 9.65 -15.02
C ARG A 265 7.49 9.72 -14.51
N GLN A 266 6.50 9.43 -15.36
CA GLN A 266 5.08 9.57 -15.01
C GLN A 266 4.62 8.65 -13.88
N TRP A 267 5.26 7.51 -13.70
CA TRP A 267 4.86 6.54 -12.68
C TRP A 267 5.33 6.92 -11.27
N SER A 268 6.40 7.69 -11.14
CA SER A 268 6.98 8.06 -9.83
C SER A 268 6.64 9.48 -9.41
N LEU A 269 6.60 10.44 -10.36
CA LEU A 269 6.40 11.87 -10.09
C LEU A 269 7.23 12.35 -8.87
N TYR A 270 6.56 12.94 -7.88
CA TYR A 270 7.15 13.40 -6.62
C TYR A 270 6.89 12.44 -5.46
N HIS A 271 6.45 11.19 -5.73
CA HIS A 271 6.15 10.21 -4.69
C HIS A 271 7.42 9.55 -4.15
N SER A 272 7.42 9.22 -2.84
CA SER A 272 8.61 8.69 -2.15
C SER A 272 8.98 7.28 -2.57
N ARG A 273 8.02 6.46 -2.97
CA ARG A 273 8.19 5.02 -3.29
C ARG A 273 8.79 4.19 -2.13
N LEU A 274 8.68 4.69 -0.89
CA LEU A 274 9.21 4.05 0.31
C LEU A 274 8.30 2.96 0.87
N SER A 275 7.11 2.81 0.32
CA SER A 275 6.06 1.94 0.87
C SER A 275 6.48 0.47 0.97
N PHE A 276 7.18 -0.06 -0.04
CA PHE A 276 7.73 -1.43 0.04
C PHE A 276 8.74 -1.56 1.18
N ALA A 277 9.73 -0.67 1.26
CA ALA A 277 10.76 -0.71 2.30
C ALA A 277 10.19 -0.51 3.73
N LEU A 278 9.11 0.28 3.85
CA LEU A 278 8.37 0.44 5.11
C LEU A 278 7.57 -0.82 5.46
N ASN A 279 6.89 -1.43 4.49
CA ASN A 279 6.00 -2.55 4.75
C ASN A 279 6.76 -3.86 4.95
N SER A 280 7.91 -4.02 4.29
CA SER A 280 8.87 -5.11 4.58
C SER A 280 9.77 -4.85 5.80
N LYS A 281 9.57 -3.72 6.50
CA LYS A 281 10.30 -3.30 7.71
C LYS A 281 11.81 -3.07 7.53
N ILE A 282 12.27 -2.95 6.28
CA ILE A 282 13.67 -2.60 5.95
C ILE A 282 14.08 -1.26 6.59
N ILE A 283 13.15 -0.29 6.60
CA ILE A 283 13.29 0.98 7.35
C ILE A 283 12.05 1.22 8.21
N SER A 284 12.24 1.86 9.37
CA SER A 284 11.13 2.15 10.28
C SER A 284 10.43 3.47 9.95
N PRO A 285 9.13 3.61 10.27
CA PRO A 285 8.41 4.88 10.16
C PRO A 285 9.08 6.01 10.96
N GLN A 286 9.65 5.71 12.13
CA GLN A 286 10.36 6.67 12.97
C GLN A 286 11.61 7.21 12.25
N LEU A 287 12.39 6.32 11.62
CA LEU A 287 13.56 6.73 10.82
C LEU A 287 13.13 7.66 9.69
N VAL A 288 12.08 7.31 8.96
CA VAL A 288 11.58 8.12 7.84
C VAL A 288 11.13 9.50 8.30
N VAL A 289 10.29 9.57 9.33
CA VAL A 289 9.81 10.86 9.88
C VAL A 289 10.95 11.70 10.41
N ASN A 290 11.88 11.12 11.19
CA ASN A 290 13.02 11.83 11.74
C ASN A 290 13.95 12.39 10.66
N THR A 291 14.18 11.61 9.59
CA THR A 291 15.02 12.06 8.45
C THR A 291 14.35 13.22 7.72
N VAL A 292 13.05 13.14 7.44
CA VAL A 292 12.29 14.23 6.80
C VAL A 292 12.33 15.51 7.65
N LEU A 293 12.12 15.39 8.97
CA LEU A 293 12.21 16.52 9.89
C LEU A 293 13.62 17.13 9.92
N ALA A 294 14.65 16.30 9.95
CA ALA A 294 16.04 16.76 9.94
C ALA A 294 16.38 17.56 8.67
N HIS A 295 15.96 17.07 7.49
CA HIS A 295 16.10 17.79 6.22
C HIS A 295 15.35 19.13 6.23
N TYR A 296 14.12 19.14 6.70
CA TYR A 296 13.32 20.36 6.83
C TYR A 296 14.01 21.37 7.77
N ARG A 297 14.36 20.97 9.00
CA ARG A 297 15.02 21.87 9.99
C ARG A 297 16.33 22.44 9.46
N LYS A 298 17.19 21.59 8.89
CA LYS A 298 18.45 22.00 8.28
C LYS A 298 18.26 23.08 7.21
N GLN A 299 17.24 22.97 6.36
CA GLN A 299 16.95 23.98 5.35
C GLN A 299 16.39 25.29 5.94
N GLN A 300 15.65 25.23 7.07
CA GLN A 300 15.19 26.44 7.76
C GLN A 300 16.36 27.22 8.38
N GLU A 301 17.36 26.53 8.95
CA GLU A 301 18.54 27.13 9.54
C GLU A 301 19.49 27.74 8.49
N GLN A 302 19.60 27.10 7.34
CA GLN A 302 20.39 27.58 6.22
C GLN A 302 19.61 28.68 5.48
N LEU A 303 19.64 29.91 5.99
CA LEU A 303 18.99 31.11 5.44
C LEU A 303 19.35 31.42 3.97
N LEU A 304 20.22 30.67 3.33
CA LEU A 304 20.82 30.95 2.03
C LEU A 304 20.59 29.82 1.01
N CYS A 305 19.77 30.10 0.01
CA CYS A 305 20.01 29.68 -1.38
C CYS A 305 19.72 28.25 -1.86
N ALA A 306 19.29 27.30 -1.06
CA ALA A 306 18.86 26.01 -1.60
C ALA A 306 17.45 26.11 -2.20
N LYS A 307 17.34 26.18 -3.52
CA LYS A 307 16.07 26.03 -4.24
C LYS A 307 16.03 24.64 -4.88
N PRO A 308 14.93 23.92 -4.80
CA PRO A 308 13.65 24.28 -4.16
C PRO A 308 13.65 24.11 -2.64
N ARG A 309 12.93 24.99 -1.93
CA ARG A 309 12.82 24.97 -0.47
C ARG A 309 11.70 24.02 -0.04
N ILE A 310 11.96 23.23 1.00
CA ILE A 310 10.93 22.41 1.66
C ILE A 310 10.13 23.35 2.57
N ASP A 311 8.84 23.49 2.34
CA ASP A 311 7.93 24.21 3.23
C ASP A 311 7.17 23.27 4.16
N LEU A 312 6.56 23.82 5.21
CA LEU A 312 5.84 23.06 6.23
C LEU A 312 4.66 22.26 5.64
N ALA A 313 4.00 22.77 4.58
CA ALA A 313 2.87 22.09 3.97
C ALA A 313 3.28 20.76 3.30
N GLN A 314 4.50 20.72 2.72
CA GLN A 314 5.03 19.49 2.11
C GLN A 314 5.38 18.45 3.19
N VAL A 315 6.05 18.90 4.25
CA VAL A 315 6.47 18.05 5.37
C VAL A 315 5.27 17.48 6.11
N GLU A 316 4.32 18.34 6.48
CA GLU A 316 3.10 17.92 7.17
C GLU A 316 2.29 16.96 6.30
N GLY A 317 2.12 17.28 5.01
CA GLY A 317 1.42 16.43 4.07
C GLY A 317 2.02 15.03 3.97
N PHE A 318 3.36 14.89 4.01
CA PHE A 318 4.04 13.60 3.99
C PHE A 318 3.96 12.88 5.35
N ILE A 319 4.26 13.56 6.46
CA ILE A 319 4.20 12.96 7.81
C ILE A 319 2.80 12.46 8.13
N ARG A 320 1.74 13.12 7.66
CA ARG A 320 0.36 12.66 7.82
C ARG A 320 0.10 11.32 7.13
N GLN A 321 0.79 10.98 6.04
CA GLN A 321 0.67 9.65 5.43
C GLN A 321 1.30 8.57 6.32
N ILE A 322 2.43 8.88 6.98
CA ILE A 322 3.18 7.92 7.80
C ILE A 322 2.58 7.80 9.21
N LEU A 323 2.52 8.91 9.94
CA LEU A 323 2.04 8.94 11.33
C LEU A 323 0.51 8.88 11.45
N GLY A 324 -0.19 9.43 10.46
CA GLY A 324 -1.65 9.45 10.40
C GLY A 324 -2.18 8.18 9.73
N TRP A 325 -2.24 8.16 8.42
CA TRP A 325 -2.93 7.11 7.66
C TRP A 325 -2.38 5.71 7.90
N ARG A 326 -1.06 5.51 7.87
CA ARG A 326 -0.46 4.18 8.00
C ARG A 326 -0.78 3.54 9.36
N GLU A 327 -0.63 4.28 10.46
CA GLU A 327 -0.98 3.79 11.80
C GLU A 327 -2.51 3.64 11.97
N PHE A 328 -3.28 4.54 11.37
CA PHE A 328 -4.74 4.51 11.43
C PHE A 328 -5.32 3.25 10.77
N VAL A 329 -4.90 2.93 9.54
CA VAL A 329 -5.42 1.75 8.83
C VAL A 329 -5.01 0.45 9.52
N ARG A 330 -3.80 0.40 10.12
CA ARG A 330 -3.38 -0.74 10.94
C ARG A 330 -4.29 -0.93 12.15
N GLY A 331 -4.61 0.16 12.85
CA GLY A 331 -5.53 0.10 13.99
C GLY A 331 -6.93 -0.36 13.59
N VAL A 332 -7.46 0.15 12.48
CA VAL A 332 -8.76 -0.29 11.94
C VAL A 332 -8.72 -1.77 11.57
N TYR A 333 -7.69 -2.23 10.88
CA TYR A 333 -7.53 -3.63 10.50
C TYR A 333 -7.58 -4.54 11.73
N TRP A 334 -6.67 -4.35 12.69
CA TRP A 334 -6.53 -5.25 13.84
C TRP A 334 -7.76 -5.28 14.76
N LEU A 335 -8.44 -4.17 14.92
CA LEU A 335 -9.63 -4.11 15.80
C LEU A 335 -10.90 -4.65 15.15
N ASN A 336 -10.90 -4.91 13.84
CA ASN A 336 -12.08 -5.38 13.11
C ASN A 336 -11.89 -6.75 12.44
N MET A 337 -10.68 -7.31 12.38
CA MET A 337 -10.47 -8.67 11.89
C MET A 337 -10.98 -9.71 12.90
N PRO A 338 -11.52 -10.86 12.43
CA PRO A 338 -11.64 -11.31 11.05
C PRO A 338 -12.87 -10.77 10.28
N GLU A 339 -13.86 -10.20 10.97
CA GLU A 339 -15.15 -9.82 10.37
C GLU A 339 -15.00 -8.75 9.28
N TYR A 340 -13.96 -7.91 9.38
CA TYR A 340 -13.67 -6.86 8.41
C TYR A 340 -13.54 -7.39 6.97
N ALA A 341 -12.92 -8.55 6.81
CA ALA A 341 -12.71 -9.20 5.51
C ALA A 341 -13.99 -9.61 4.78
N SER A 342 -15.11 -9.72 5.50
CA SER A 342 -16.42 -10.11 4.93
C SER A 342 -17.37 -8.94 4.66
N LEU A 343 -16.97 -7.71 5.01
CA LEU A 343 -17.84 -6.53 4.90
C LEU A 343 -18.11 -6.16 3.44
N ASN A 344 -19.38 -5.99 3.08
CA ASN A 344 -19.84 -5.55 1.76
C ASN A 344 -21.13 -4.72 1.90
N ALA A 345 -21.02 -3.55 2.52
CA ALA A 345 -22.16 -2.68 2.84
C ALA A 345 -22.97 -2.22 1.61
N LEU A 346 -22.37 -2.21 0.43
CA LEU A 346 -23.02 -1.85 -0.82
C LEU A 346 -23.62 -3.04 -1.59
N ALA A 347 -23.46 -4.27 -1.08
CA ALA A 347 -23.87 -5.50 -1.73
C ALA A 347 -23.35 -5.60 -3.19
N ALA A 348 -22.14 -5.13 -3.43
CA ALA A 348 -21.48 -5.16 -4.72
C ALA A 348 -21.05 -6.60 -5.05
N ASN A 349 -21.40 -7.10 -6.24
CA ASN A 349 -21.27 -8.52 -6.58
C ASN A 349 -20.90 -8.80 -8.03
N ARG A 350 -20.44 -7.79 -8.78
CA ARG A 350 -20.00 -7.95 -10.17
C ARG A 350 -18.57 -8.43 -10.22
N ASP A 351 -18.24 -9.17 -11.27
CA ASP A 351 -16.89 -9.64 -11.50
C ASP A 351 -15.97 -8.51 -11.96
N LEU A 352 -14.70 -8.63 -11.59
CA LEU A 352 -13.65 -7.73 -12.05
C LEU A 352 -13.39 -7.99 -13.55
N PRO A 353 -13.44 -6.96 -14.42
CA PRO A 353 -13.24 -7.14 -15.85
C PRO A 353 -11.89 -7.71 -16.22
N SER A 354 -11.85 -8.58 -17.23
CA SER A 354 -10.61 -9.26 -17.69
C SER A 354 -9.49 -8.28 -18.08
N TRP A 355 -9.82 -7.08 -18.57
CA TRP A 355 -8.83 -6.07 -18.92
C TRP A 355 -8.06 -5.46 -17.72
N PHE A 356 -8.45 -5.76 -16.48
CA PHE A 356 -7.61 -5.45 -15.30
C PHE A 356 -6.26 -6.22 -15.33
N TRP A 357 -6.20 -7.33 -16.06
CA TRP A 357 -4.96 -8.13 -16.22
C TRP A 357 -4.16 -7.77 -17.48
N THR A 358 -4.70 -6.94 -18.37
CA THR A 358 -4.06 -6.62 -19.66
C THR A 358 -3.90 -5.14 -19.94
N GLY A 359 -4.67 -4.27 -19.28
CA GLY A 359 -4.75 -2.83 -19.59
C GLY A 359 -5.55 -2.51 -20.88
N GLN A 360 -6.09 -3.52 -21.57
CA GLN A 360 -6.76 -3.34 -22.88
C GLN A 360 -8.16 -2.75 -22.72
N THR A 361 -8.25 -1.45 -22.54
CA THR A 361 -9.51 -0.71 -22.42
C THR A 361 -9.44 0.63 -23.17
N LYS A 362 -10.59 1.10 -23.65
CA LYS A 362 -10.73 2.41 -24.31
C LYS A 362 -10.74 3.59 -23.31
N MET A 363 -10.84 3.30 -22.00
CA MET A 363 -10.76 4.31 -20.95
C MET A 363 -9.31 4.67 -20.68
N LYS A 364 -8.82 5.78 -21.23
CA LYS A 364 -7.41 6.18 -21.17
C LYS A 364 -6.84 6.25 -19.74
N CYS A 365 -7.63 6.72 -18.77
CA CYS A 365 -7.21 6.78 -17.37
C CYS A 365 -7.02 5.37 -16.77
N MET A 366 -7.93 4.43 -17.06
CA MET A 366 -7.81 3.04 -16.63
C MET A 366 -6.64 2.34 -17.31
N GLN A 367 -6.51 2.51 -18.62
CA GLN A 367 -5.38 1.97 -19.39
C GLN A 367 -4.04 2.39 -18.75
N GLN A 368 -3.85 3.71 -18.55
CA GLN A 368 -2.59 4.23 -17.99
C GLN A 368 -2.30 3.70 -16.58
N ALA A 369 -3.30 3.65 -15.70
CA ALA A 369 -3.12 3.17 -14.34
C ALA A 369 -2.81 1.68 -14.28
N ILE A 370 -3.47 0.85 -15.11
CA ILE A 370 -3.27 -0.60 -15.15
C ILE A 370 -1.96 -0.96 -15.84
N GLU A 371 -1.66 -0.38 -17.02
CA GLU A 371 -0.38 -0.60 -17.71
C GLU A 371 0.80 -0.26 -16.79
N GLN A 372 0.74 0.88 -16.09
CA GLN A 372 1.76 1.27 -15.11
C GLN A 372 1.88 0.24 -13.97
N SER A 373 0.75 -0.27 -13.47
CA SER A 373 0.75 -1.27 -12.39
C SER A 373 1.36 -2.60 -12.86
N LEU A 374 1.09 -3.02 -14.10
CA LEU A 374 1.65 -4.23 -14.71
C LEU A 374 3.16 -4.08 -15.05
N GLU A 375 3.60 -2.87 -15.37
CA GLU A 375 5.01 -2.57 -15.74
C GLU A 375 5.89 -2.42 -14.48
N PHE A 376 5.40 -1.73 -13.43
CA PHE A 376 6.20 -1.33 -12.26
C PHE A 376 5.75 -1.93 -10.92
N ALA A 377 4.73 -2.78 -10.90
CA ALA A 377 4.06 -3.21 -9.66
C ALA A 377 3.61 -2.03 -8.78
N TYR A 378 3.33 -0.86 -9.38
CA TYR A 378 3.10 0.38 -8.65
C TYR A 378 2.14 1.34 -9.35
N ALA A 379 1.24 1.88 -8.57
CA ALA A 379 0.51 3.10 -8.85
C ALA A 379 0.46 3.92 -7.56
N HIS A 380 0.53 5.24 -7.63
CA HIS A 380 0.37 6.06 -6.42
C HIS A 380 -1.08 6.04 -5.92
N HIS A 381 -1.28 6.37 -4.64
CA HIS A 381 -2.57 6.21 -3.96
C HIS A 381 -3.76 6.78 -4.74
N ILE A 382 -3.62 7.94 -5.37
CA ILE A 382 -4.72 8.58 -6.10
C ILE A 382 -5.09 7.81 -7.38
N GLN A 383 -4.14 7.20 -8.07
CA GLN A 383 -4.46 6.29 -9.19
C GLN A 383 -5.24 5.06 -8.68
N ARG A 384 -4.83 4.50 -7.53
CA ARG A 384 -5.53 3.37 -6.90
C ARG A 384 -6.94 3.80 -6.46
N LEU A 385 -7.08 4.89 -5.73
CA LEU A 385 -8.35 5.34 -5.17
C LEU A 385 -9.30 5.91 -6.22
N MET A 386 -8.81 6.88 -7.01
CA MET A 386 -9.68 7.75 -7.84
C MET A 386 -9.77 7.29 -9.30
N ILE A 387 -8.97 6.33 -9.73
CA ILE A 387 -9.06 5.74 -11.07
C ILE A 387 -9.59 4.31 -10.96
N THR A 388 -8.74 3.33 -10.62
CA THR A 388 -9.14 1.91 -10.60
C THR A 388 -10.18 1.62 -9.52
N GLY A 389 -10.00 2.11 -8.32
CA GLY A 389 -10.94 1.94 -7.22
C GLY A 389 -12.27 2.64 -7.45
N ASN A 390 -12.23 3.88 -7.97
CA ASN A 390 -13.45 4.62 -8.32
C ASN A 390 -14.27 3.90 -9.40
N PHE A 391 -13.62 3.29 -10.39
CA PHE A 391 -14.30 2.45 -11.38
C PHE A 391 -14.99 1.27 -10.69
N CYS A 392 -14.29 0.51 -9.86
CA CYS A 392 -14.84 -0.64 -9.15
C CYS A 392 -16.03 -0.24 -8.25
N LEU A 393 -15.90 0.85 -7.49
CA LEU A 393 -16.97 1.37 -6.64
C LEU A 393 -18.22 1.72 -7.45
N LEU A 394 -18.06 2.49 -8.54
CA LEU A 394 -19.20 2.97 -9.35
C LEU A 394 -19.87 1.86 -10.15
N THR A 395 -19.14 0.82 -10.49
CA THR A 395 -19.67 -0.33 -11.26
C THR A 395 -20.14 -1.48 -10.36
N GLY A 396 -19.90 -1.42 -9.05
CA GLY A 396 -20.36 -2.43 -8.09
C GLY A 396 -19.61 -3.75 -8.21
N ILE A 397 -18.29 -3.68 -8.40
CA ILE A 397 -17.40 -4.86 -8.40
C ILE A 397 -17.33 -5.46 -6.99
N ASN A 398 -17.33 -6.80 -6.92
CA ASN A 398 -17.18 -7.54 -5.67
C ASN A 398 -15.89 -7.11 -4.94
N PRO A 399 -15.99 -6.63 -3.67
CA PRO A 399 -14.82 -6.19 -2.90
C PRO A 399 -13.74 -7.26 -2.74
N ASP A 400 -14.10 -8.55 -2.66
CA ASP A 400 -13.14 -9.65 -2.52
C ASP A 400 -12.22 -9.73 -3.75
N GLN A 401 -12.77 -9.53 -4.95
CA GLN A 401 -11.97 -9.53 -6.18
C GLN A 401 -11.09 -8.28 -6.30
N VAL A 402 -11.59 -7.13 -5.81
CA VAL A 402 -10.80 -5.90 -5.79
C VAL A 402 -9.64 -6.03 -4.81
N ASP A 403 -9.89 -6.50 -3.57
CA ASP A 403 -8.84 -6.75 -2.57
C ASP A 403 -7.78 -7.73 -3.12
N ALA A 404 -8.20 -8.86 -3.69
CA ALA A 404 -7.28 -9.86 -4.25
C ALA A 404 -6.40 -9.28 -5.38
N TRP A 405 -6.99 -8.47 -6.27
CA TRP A 405 -6.22 -7.83 -7.35
C TRP A 405 -5.24 -6.79 -6.82
N TYR A 406 -5.67 -5.94 -5.86
CA TYR A 406 -4.78 -4.93 -5.26
C TYR A 406 -3.65 -5.56 -4.46
N LEU A 407 -3.99 -6.59 -3.66
CA LEU A 407 -3.00 -7.34 -2.90
C LEU A 407 -1.99 -8.02 -3.82
N GLY A 408 -2.42 -8.52 -4.96
CA GLY A 408 -1.55 -9.16 -5.94
C GLY A 408 -0.65 -8.18 -6.69
N ILE A 409 -1.22 -7.11 -7.27
CA ILE A 409 -0.56 -6.26 -8.27
C ILE A 409 0.49 -5.32 -7.68
N TYR A 410 0.30 -4.79 -6.46
CA TYR A 410 1.18 -3.77 -5.92
C TYR A 410 2.28 -4.35 -5.05
N ILE A 411 3.51 -3.91 -5.28
CA ILE A 411 4.72 -4.38 -4.57
C ILE A 411 4.65 -4.13 -3.06
N ASP A 412 3.96 -3.07 -2.65
CA ASP A 412 3.83 -2.63 -1.27
C ASP A 412 2.57 -3.15 -0.56
N ALA A 413 1.72 -3.90 -1.26
CA ALA A 413 0.48 -4.39 -0.69
C ALA A 413 0.72 -5.57 0.26
N LEU A 414 0.37 -5.37 1.52
CA LEU A 414 0.19 -6.38 2.56
C LEU A 414 -1.23 -6.23 3.10
N GLU A 415 -1.84 -7.31 3.57
CA GLU A 415 -3.27 -7.34 3.92
C GLU A 415 -3.68 -6.22 4.88
N TRP A 416 -2.90 -5.98 5.94
CA TRP A 416 -3.22 -4.97 6.96
C TRP A 416 -3.26 -3.53 6.43
N VAL A 417 -2.47 -3.20 5.41
CA VAL A 417 -2.44 -1.87 4.81
C VAL A 417 -3.34 -1.78 3.58
N GLU A 418 -3.44 -2.87 2.83
CA GLU A 418 -4.20 -2.91 1.59
C GLU A 418 -5.71 -2.97 1.87
N MET A 419 -6.19 -3.94 2.66
CA MET A 419 -7.62 -4.18 2.87
C MET A 419 -8.39 -2.96 3.41
N PRO A 420 -7.94 -2.21 4.44
CA PRO A 420 -8.63 -0.99 4.85
C PRO A 420 -8.62 0.13 3.80
N ASN A 421 -7.56 0.23 3.00
CA ASN A 421 -7.49 1.20 1.90
C ASN A 421 -8.40 0.82 0.73
N THR A 422 -8.52 -0.47 0.42
CA THR A 422 -9.34 -0.95 -0.69
C THR A 422 -10.78 -1.16 -0.25
N ARG A 423 -11.06 -2.13 0.60
CA ARG A 423 -12.42 -2.45 1.09
C ARG A 423 -13.08 -1.27 1.81
N GLY A 424 -12.31 -0.57 2.66
CA GLY A 424 -12.81 0.57 3.43
C GLY A 424 -12.85 1.86 2.64
N MET A 425 -11.68 2.40 2.29
CA MET A 425 -11.60 3.73 1.68
C MET A 425 -12.08 3.75 0.23
N SER A 426 -11.62 2.79 -0.60
CA SER A 426 -11.90 2.79 -2.03
C SER A 426 -13.31 2.28 -2.35
N GLN A 427 -13.69 1.11 -1.82
CA GLN A 427 -14.96 0.45 -2.13
C GLN A 427 -16.11 0.84 -1.19
N PHE A 428 -15.82 1.52 -0.07
CA PHE A 428 -16.79 1.84 0.97
C PHE A 428 -17.59 0.60 1.43
N ALA A 429 -17.00 -0.57 1.29
CA ALA A 429 -17.63 -1.85 1.62
C ALA A 429 -17.71 -2.07 3.13
N ASP A 430 -16.90 -1.35 3.93
CA ASP A 430 -16.95 -1.34 5.39
C ASP A 430 -18.06 -0.45 5.98
N GLY A 431 -18.87 0.20 5.13
CA GLY A 431 -19.95 1.08 5.58
C GLY A 431 -19.47 2.36 6.26
N GLY A 432 -18.18 2.72 6.10
CA GLY A 432 -17.58 3.96 6.58
C GLY A 432 -16.85 3.84 7.91
N ILE A 433 -16.25 2.70 8.20
CA ILE A 433 -15.33 2.53 9.35
C ILE A 433 -14.05 3.33 9.11
N VAL A 434 -13.42 3.18 7.93
CA VAL A 434 -12.22 3.93 7.52
C VAL A 434 -12.57 5.31 6.99
N GLY A 435 -13.41 5.37 5.97
CA GLY A 435 -13.77 6.59 5.28
C GLY A 435 -15.10 7.16 5.78
N SER A 436 -15.15 8.42 6.17
CA SER A 436 -16.41 9.07 6.61
C SER A 436 -17.47 9.17 5.49
N LYS A 437 -17.05 8.99 4.23
CA LYS A 437 -17.89 9.04 3.03
C LYS A 437 -17.25 8.20 1.91
N ALA A 438 -18.07 7.74 0.96
CA ALA A 438 -17.54 7.11 -0.25
C ALA A 438 -16.76 8.15 -1.11
N TYR A 439 -15.59 7.74 -1.59
CA TYR A 439 -14.75 8.56 -2.47
C TYR A 439 -15.15 8.33 -3.93
N ALA A 440 -16.37 8.73 -4.27
CA ALA A 440 -16.89 8.66 -5.64
C ALA A 440 -16.54 9.94 -6.43
N ALA A 441 -15.90 9.79 -7.57
CA ALA A 441 -15.50 10.89 -8.43
C ALA A 441 -16.09 10.77 -9.84
N SER A 442 -16.39 11.93 -10.42
CA SER A 442 -16.82 12.01 -11.82
C SER A 442 -15.61 12.12 -12.77
N GLY A 443 -15.85 11.95 -14.07
CA GLY A 443 -14.85 12.22 -15.11
C GLY A 443 -14.30 13.65 -15.06
N ASN A 444 -15.04 14.62 -14.55
CA ASN A 444 -14.57 15.99 -14.35
C ASN A 444 -13.42 16.08 -13.33
N TYR A 445 -13.46 15.27 -12.26
CA TYR A 445 -12.34 15.20 -11.32
C TYR A 445 -11.09 14.66 -12.02
N ILE A 446 -11.22 13.55 -12.74
CA ILE A 446 -10.10 12.93 -13.48
C ILE A 446 -9.52 13.92 -14.49
N ASN A 447 -10.37 14.63 -15.25
CA ASN A 447 -9.95 15.65 -16.21
C ASN A 447 -9.27 16.85 -15.55
N LYS A 448 -9.67 17.20 -14.30
CA LYS A 448 -9.03 18.27 -13.54
C LYS A 448 -7.64 17.86 -13.05
N MET A 449 -7.46 16.61 -12.62
CA MET A 449 -6.22 16.13 -11.95
C MET A 449 -5.24 15.45 -12.89
N SER A 450 -5.63 15.19 -14.16
CA SER A 450 -4.79 14.54 -15.15
C SER A 450 -4.95 15.17 -16.56
N ASP A 451 -4.10 14.74 -17.47
CA ASP A 451 -4.19 15.03 -18.91
C ASP A 451 -4.81 13.87 -19.72
N TYR A 452 -5.18 12.77 -19.09
CA TYR A 452 -5.68 11.55 -19.73
C TYR A 452 -6.91 11.76 -20.59
N CYS A 453 -7.83 12.65 -20.17
CA CYS A 453 -9.10 12.88 -20.86
C CYS A 453 -8.94 13.57 -22.22
N GLY A 454 -7.83 14.28 -22.45
CA GLY A 454 -7.55 14.99 -23.71
C GLY A 454 -7.43 14.06 -24.90
N THR A 455 -6.88 12.86 -24.69
CA THR A 455 -6.67 11.83 -25.73
C THR A 455 -7.56 10.60 -25.56
N CYS A 456 -8.54 10.66 -24.63
CA CYS A 456 -9.43 9.55 -24.34
C CYS A 456 -10.48 9.37 -25.45
N HIS A 457 -10.84 8.11 -25.74
CA HIS A 457 -11.98 7.79 -26.59
C HIS A 457 -13.30 8.39 -26.06
N TYR A 458 -13.49 8.34 -24.73
CA TYR A 458 -14.69 8.84 -24.07
C TYR A 458 -14.58 10.34 -23.75
N LYS A 459 -15.69 11.06 -23.85
CA LYS A 459 -15.77 12.51 -23.64
C LYS A 459 -16.47 12.85 -22.33
N VAL A 460 -15.81 13.62 -21.48
CA VAL A 460 -16.33 14.01 -20.16
C VAL A 460 -17.57 14.91 -20.27
N ALA A 461 -17.65 15.75 -21.32
CA ALA A 461 -18.78 16.65 -21.54
C ALA A 461 -20.06 15.96 -22.03
N LYS A 462 -19.96 14.73 -22.57
CA LYS A 462 -21.10 13.96 -23.08
C LYS A 462 -21.71 13.14 -21.94
N THR A 463 -23.04 13.13 -21.83
CA THR A 463 -23.72 12.46 -20.70
C THR A 463 -24.57 11.24 -21.13
N THR A 464 -24.99 11.17 -22.39
CA THR A 464 -25.97 10.17 -22.87
C THR A 464 -25.55 9.41 -24.11
N GLU A 465 -24.50 9.81 -24.81
CA GLU A 465 -24.04 9.16 -26.04
C GLU A 465 -23.09 7.98 -25.76
N LYS A 466 -22.86 7.10 -26.76
CA LYS A 466 -21.93 5.98 -26.66
C LYS A 466 -20.50 6.39 -26.28
N GLU A 467 -20.10 7.60 -26.63
CA GLU A 467 -18.81 8.19 -26.28
C GLU A 467 -18.81 8.91 -24.91
N ALA A 468 -19.88 8.88 -24.14
CA ALA A 468 -19.89 9.48 -22.82
C ALA A 468 -18.94 8.76 -21.86
N CYS A 469 -18.17 9.54 -21.10
CA CYS A 469 -17.25 8.98 -20.11
C CYS A 469 -17.99 8.11 -19.09
N PRO A 470 -17.65 6.82 -18.90
CA PRO A 470 -18.36 5.92 -18.00
C PRO A 470 -18.60 6.48 -16.59
N PRO A 471 -17.62 7.07 -15.89
CA PRO A 471 -17.87 7.69 -14.58
C PRO A 471 -18.93 8.82 -14.60
N VAL A 472 -19.06 9.55 -15.71
CA VAL A 472 -20.11 10.59 -15.84
C VAL A 472 -21.47 9.93 -16.08
N SER A 473 -21.53 8.92 -16.93
CA SER A 473 -22.80 8.26 -17.26
C SER A 473 -23.38 7.43 -16.11
N PHE A 474 -22.54 6.93 -15.21
CA PHE A 474 -23.00 6.26 -13.97
C PHE A 474 -23.56 7.23 -12.94
N LEU A 475 -23.10 8.49 -12.94
CA LEU A 475 -23.53 9.51 -11.98
C LEU A 475 -24.77 10.29 -12.44
N VAL A 476 -25.14 10.24 -13.74
CA VAL A 476 -26.31 10.97 -14.28
C VAL A 476 -27.62 10.55 -13.61
N PRO A 477 -27.95 9.27 -13.40
CA PRO A 477 -29.13 8.87 -12.63
C PRO A 477 -29.10 9.36 -11.18
N ALA A 478 -27.92 9.50 -10.60
CA ALA A 478 -27.73 9.93 -9.22
C ALA A 478 -27.89 11.45 -9.00
N ARG A 479 -27.94 12.27 -10.07
CA ARG A 479 -28.27 13.70 -9.95
C ARG A 479 -29.69 13.99 -9.44
N HIS A 480 -30.60 13.05 -9.56
CA HIS A 480 -31.94 13.12 -8.95
C HIS A 480 -31.93 12.72 -7.47
N PHE A 481 -30.82 12.24 -6.96
CA PHE A 481 -30.55 11.95 -5.55
C PHE A 481 -29.38 12.83 -5.11
N HIS A 482 -29.56 13.71 -4.16
CA HIS A 482 -28.51 14.55 -3.56
C HIS A 482 -27.35 13.68 -3.05
N PHE A 483 -26.29 13.51 -3.85
CA PHE A 483 -25.19 12.56 -3.62
C PHE A 483 -24.43 12.83 -2.30
N SER A 484 -24.38 14.07 -1.83
CA SER A 484 -23.74 14.40 -0.55
C SER A 484 -24.57 14.00 0.69
N PHE A 485 -25.87 13.84 0.51
CA PHE A 485 -26.79 13.56 1.62
C PHE A 485 -27.27 12.10 1.65
N CYS A 486 -27.30 11.45 0.50
CA CYS A 486 -27.98 10.16 0.33
C CYS A 486 -27.13 8.94 0.70
N PHE A 487 -25.82 8.92 0.52
CA PHE A 487 -25.02 7.76 0.94
C PHE A 487 -25.07 7.55 2.46
N GLY A 488 -25.17 8.61 3.25
CA GLY A 488 -25.40 8.51 4.70
C GLY A 488 -26.83 8.06 5.08
N GLN A 489 -27.83 8.37 4.23
CA GLN A 489 -29.25 8.00 4.47
C GLN A 489 -29.70 6.72 3.75
N ILE A 490 -29.06 6.34 2.64
CA ILE A 490 -29.34 5.08 1.91
C ILE A 490 -29.01 3.87 2.78
N LEU A 491 -27.99 3.95 3.62
CA LEU A 491 -27.65 2.91 4.60
C LEU A 491 -28.66 2.82 5.76
N ALA A 492 -29.48 3.85 5.98
CA ALA A 492 -30.47 3.86 7.05
C ALA A 492 -31.86 3.36 6.61
N ASN A 493 -32.14 3.22 5.31
CA ASN A 493 -33.47 2.86 4.81
C ASN A 493 -33.41 1.85 3.66
N LYS A 494 -34.42 0.94 3.61
CA LYS A 494 -34.72 -0.08 2.59
C LYS A 494 -34.68 0.38 1.09
N GLN A 495 -34.12 1.54 0.78
CA GLN A 495 -33.95 2.08 -0.57
C GLN A 495 -32.66 1.61 -1.27
N ALA A 496 -31.72 0.96 -0.56
CA ALA A 496 -30.53 0.36 -1.15
C ALA A 496 -30.84 -0.61 -2.30
N SER A 497 -31.95 -1.38 -2.18
CA SER A 497 -32.41 -2.29 -3.24
C SER A 497 -32.89 -1.59 -4.51
N ARG A 498 -33.43 -0.38 -4.42
CA ARG A 498 -33.88 0.41 -5.59
C ARG A 498 -32.73 1.04 -6.35
N VAL A 499 -31.72 1.55 -5.65
CA VAL A 499 -30.50 2.10 -6.27
C VAL A 499 -29.73 1.00 -6.99
N ASN A 500 -29.58 -0.17 -6.37
CA ASN A 500 -28.96 -1.33 -7.02
C ASN A 500 -29.73 -1.79 -8.28
N ASN A 501 -31.06 -1.74 -8.29
CA ASN A 501 -31.84 -2.10 -9.47
C ASN A 501 -31.72 -1.06 -10.59
N ILE A 502 -31.67 0.22 -10.29
CA ILE A 502 -31.48 1.28 -11.30
C ILE A 502 -30.05 1.22 -11.86
N THR A 503 -29.05 1.05 -11.03
CA THR A 503 -27.65 0.82 -11.46
C THR A 503 -27.55 -0.44 -12.30
N ARG A 504 -28.22 -1.57 -11.93
CA ARG A 504 -28.27 -2.79 -12.72
C ARG A 504 -28.87 -2.57 -14.13
N GLN A 505 -30.02 -1.89 -14.25
CA GLN A 505 -30.69 -1.72 -15.56
C GLN A 505 -29.88 -0.84 -16.52
N ILE A 506 -29.21 0.20 -16.04
CA ILE A 506 -28.46 1.12 -16.89
C ILE A 506 -27.09 0.55 -17.26
N THR A 507 -26.50 -0.26 -16.40
CA THR A 507 -25.16 -0.82 -16.61
C THR A 507 -25.17 -2.07 -17.48
N ILE A 508 -26.22 -2.90 -17.45
CA ILE A 508 -26.30 -4.13 -18.25
C ILE A 508 -26.23 -3.83 -19.75
N SER A 509 -26.89 -2.76 -20.22
CA SER A 509 -26.88 -2.41 -21.66
C SER A 509 -25.52 -1.83 -22.14
N ARG A 510 -24.67 -1.31 -21.26
CA ARG A 510 -23.37 -0.71 -21.61
C ARG A 510 -22.16 -1.55 -21.19
N TRP A 511 -22.37 -2.54 -20.33
CA TRP A 511 -21.30 -3.43 -19.87
C TRP A 511 -20.70 -4.26 -21.00
N HIS A 512 -21.53 -4.74 -21.92
CA HIS A 512 -21.09 -5.49 -23.10
C HIS A 512 -20.28 -4.65 -24.10
N ASP A 513 -20.41 -3.31 -24.06
CA ASP A 513 -19.67 -2.39 -24.94
C ASP A 513 -18.32 -1.93 -24.32
N ILE A 514 -18.08 -2.20 -23.04
CA ILE A 514 -16.88 -1.76 -22.27
C ILE A 514 -16.00 -2.95 -21.87
N ALA A 515 -16.56 -4.13 -21.71
CA ALA A 515 -15.88 -5.38 -21.50
C ALA A 515 -15.45 -6.00 -22.83
#